data_fa6479b1fbbdcec44f6ebbe003264d63
#
_entry.id   fa6479b1fbbdcec44f6ebbe003264d63
#
_cell.length_a   1.000
_cell.length_b   1.000
_cell.length_c   1.000
_cell.angle_alpha   90.00
_cell.angle_beta   90.00
_cell.angle_gamma   90.00
#
_symmetry.space_group_name_H-M   'P 1'
#
loop_
_entity.id
_entity.type
_entity.pdbx_description
1 polymer ?
#
loop_
_entity_poly.entity_id
_entity_poly.type
_entity_poly.pdbx_seq_one_letter_code
_entity_poly.pdbx_strand_id
1 'polypeptide(L)'
;MKLIAFDLDGTLTQHKTPLTAGNRAFLSLLSDRYRLLMVGAGDCQRISSQMGYFPIEILGNYGMQYARVSETGELRILREECVPCDHKKITATVDVLRRRFGFTSYRGDSALFFRSGCACFPVLGTEATLEEKLAFDPDRSRRRALLPEVRAAFPDYEVFVGGASSFDLSPRPYNKYYALARFCRDNGVALSDVLYVGDDPGEGGNDQPVYSAGVEFVSIDDYRKLPEKLAFLLPLPTGSAI
;
A
#
# COMPACT_ATOMS: atom_id res chain seq x y z
N MET A 1 -20.76 -9.35 -3.05
CA MET A 1 -19.70 -8.39 -2.64
C MET A 1 -20.20 -7.49 -1.53
N LYS A 2 -19.44 -7.38 -0.43
CA LYS A 2 -19.82 -6.59 0.76
C LYS A 2 -18.73 -5.59 1.17
N LEU A 3 -17.48 -5.86 0.78
CA LEU A 3 -16.30 -5.10 1.14
C LEU A 3 -15.51 -4.72 -0.11
N ILE A 4 -15.12 -3.46 -0.22
CA ILE A 4 -14.15 -3.00 -1.20
C ILE A 4 -12.89 -2.57 -0.45
N ALA A 5 -11.78 -3.23 -0.75
CA ALA A 5 -10.47 -2.94 -0.17
C ALA A 5 -9.61 -2.23 -1.22
N PHE A 6 -8.91 -1.18 -0.81
CA PHE A 6 -8.09 -0.35 -1.70
C PHE A 6 -6.65 -0.29 -1.24
N ASP A 7 -5.72 -0.33 -2.18
CA ASP A 7 -4.43 0.30 -2.01
C ASP A 7 -4.54 1.83 -2.13
N LEU A 8 -3.49 2.56 -1.76
CA LEU A 8 -3.47 4.02 -1.75
C LEU A 8 -2.64 4.61 -2.89
N ASP A 9 -1.32 4.41 -2.82
CA ASP A 9 -0.33 5.09 -3.66
C ASP A 9 -0.27 4.44 -5.06
N GLY A 10 -0.73 5.11 -6.10
CA GLY A 10 -0.90 4.59 -7.46
C GLY A 10 -2.33 4.16 -7.75
N THR A 11 -3.15 3.90 -6.74
CA THR A 11 -4.53 3.41 -6.84
C THR A 11 -5.56 4.51 -6.62
N LEU A 12 -5.55 5.17 -5.46
CA LEU A 12 -6.46 6.28 -5.12
C LEU A 12 -5.82 7.65 -5.32
N THR A 13 -4.50 7.72 -5.21
CA THR A 13 -3.72 8.95 -5.29
C THR A 13 -2.46 8.72 -6.11
N GLN A 14 -1.83 9.79 -6.60
CA GLN A 14 -0.42 9.72 -6.97
C GLN A 14 0.43 9.46 -5.72
N HIS A 15 1.61 8.85 -5.89
CA HIS A 15 2.50 8.55 -4.77
C HIS A 15 2.69 9.76 -3.84
N LYS A 16 2.34 9.59 -2.57
CA LYS A 16 2.50 10.59 -1.50
C LYS A 16 1.81 11.93 -1.78
N THR A 17 0.76 11.94 -2.59
CA THR A 17 -0.06 13.14 -2.82
C THR A 17 -1.43 13.00 -2.18
N PRO A 18 -2.11 14.12 -1.87
CA PRO A 18 -3.46 14.08 -1.31
C PRO A 18 -4.49 13.41 -2.24
N LEU A 19 -5.52 12.83 -1.65
CA LEU A 19 -6.69 12.31 -2.35
C LEU A 19 -7.37 13.46 -3.14
N THR A 20 -7.62 13.22 -4.44
CA THR A 20 -8.30 14.22 -5.29
C THR A 20 -9.75 14.38 -4.90
N ALA A 21 -10.33 15.56 -5.16
CA ALA A 21 -11.74 15.82 -4.92
C ALA A 21 -12.64 14.84 -5.68
N GLY A 22 -12.28 14.47 -6.92
CA GLY A 22 -13.03 13.50 -7.74
C GLY A 22 -13.06 12.12 -7.12
N ASN A 23 -11.88 11.57 -6.72
CA ASN A 23 -11.82 10.25 -6.09
C ASN A 23 -12.50 10.28 -4.71
N ARG A 24 -12.39 11.39 -3.96
CA ARG A 24 -13.09 11.54 -2.68
C ARG A 24 -14.62 11.46 -2.86
N ALA A 25 -15.17 12.19 -3.83
CA ALA A 25 -16.59 12.16 -4.12
C ALA A 25 -17.05 10.75 -4.56
N PHE A 26 -16.25 10.08 -5.37
CA PHE A 26 -16.54 8.71 -5.80
C PHE A 26 -16.52 7.71 -4.64
N LEU A 27 -15.54 7.80 -3.74
CA LEU A 27 -15.51 6.98 -2.53
C LEU A 27 -16.72 7.21 -1.63
N SER A 28 -17.22 8.46 -1.53
CA SER A 28 -18.45 8.77 -0.80
C SER A 28 -19.66 8.05 -1.40
N LEU A 29 -19.79 8.01 -2.73
CA LEU A 29 -20.87 7.25 -3.39
C LEU A 29 -20.78 5.74 -3.16
N LEU A 30 -19.56 5.21 -3.10
CA LEU A 30 -19.32 3.80 -2.79
C LEU A 30 -19.64 3.49 -1.33
N SER A 31 -19.30 4.37 -0.37
CA SER A 31 -19.52 4.16 1.05
C SER A 31 -21.00 4.06 1.44
N ASP A 32 -21.91 4.61 0.64
CA ASP A 32 -23.37 4.46 0.82
C ASP A 32 -23.85 3.01 0.59
N ARG A 33 -23.03 2.16 -0.04
CA ARG A 33 -23.42 0.83 -0.50
C ARG A 33 -22.52 -0.29 -0.04
N TYR A 34 -21.25 0.01 0.16
CA TYR A 34 -20.20 -0.95 0.48
C TYR A 34 -19.43 -0.51 1.70
N ARG A 35 -18.98 -1.48 2.49
CA ARG A 35 -17.93 -1.22 3.48
C ARG A 35 -16.63 -0.96 2.74
N LEU A 36 -15.93 0.12 3.07
CA LEU A 36 -14.66 0.48 2.44
C LEU A 36 -13.52 0.24 3.43
N LEU A 37 -12.39 -0.25 2.91
CA LEU A 37 -11.20 -0.56 3.68
C LEU A 37 -9.95 -0.11 2.93
N MET A 38 -9.05 0.59 3.60
CA MET A 38 -7.69 0.85 3.12
C MET A 38 -6.73 -0.25 3.57
N VAL A 39 -5.87 -0.74 2.67
CA VAL A 39 -4.84 -1.73 2.99
C VAL A 39 -3.49 -1.22 2.46
N GLY A 40 -2.70 -0.62 3.33
CA GLY A 40 -1.49 0.10 2.90
C GLY A 40 -0.19 -0.35 3.57
N ALA A 41 0.92 -0.05 2.88
CA ALA A 41 2.27 -0.24 3.40
C ALA A 41 2.68 0.83 4.44
N GLY A 42 2.07 2.02 4.38
CA GLY A 42 2.31 3.10 5.33
C GLY A 42 1.56 2.94 6.64
N ASP A 43 1.95 3.72 7.65
CA ASP A 43 1.21 3.79 8.91
C ASP A 43 -0.17 4.46 8.75
N CYS A 44 -1.07 4.16 9.68
CA CYS A 44 -2.45 4.66 9.63
C CYS A 44 -2.53 6.20 9.68
N GLN A 45 -1.62 6.88 10.38
CA GLN A 45 -1.58 8.34 10.46
C GLN A 45 -1.26 8.96 9.10
N ARG A 46 -0.23 8.42 8.40
CA ARG A 46 0.13 8.88 7.05
C ARG A 46 -1.01 8.65 6.07
N ILE A 47 -1.56 7.42 6.05
CA ILE A 47 -2.66 7.05 5.15
C ILE A 47 -3.87 7.97 5.37
N SER A 48 -4.30 8.14 6.63
CA SER A 48 -5.41 9.00 7.00
C SER A 48 -5.20 10.46 6.57
N SER A 49 -4.02 11.01 6.83
CA SER A 49 -3.66 12.38 6.42
C SER A 49 -3.69 12.54 4.90
N GLN A 50 -3.11 11.59 4.15
CA GLN A 50 -3.09 11.60 2.69
C GLN A 50 -4.50 11.49 2.09
N MET A 51 -5.40 10.77 2.75
CA MET A 51 -6.82 10.68 2.38
C MET A 51 -7.65 11.89 2.84
N GLY A 52 -7.04 12.91 3.45
CA GLY A 52 -7.74 14.07 3.99
C GLY A 52 -8.77 13.68 5.04
N TYR A 53 -8.42 12.69 5.87
CA TYR A 53 -9.25 12.15 6.95
C TYR A 53 -10.64 11.68 6.46
N PHE A 54 -10.69 11.06 5.29
CA PHE A 54 -11.90 10.44 4.78
C PHE A 54 -12.40 9.34 5.73
N PRO A 55 -13.70 9.25 6.06
CA PRO A 55 -14.25 8.24 6.97
C PRO A 55 -14.08 6.83 6.40
N ILE A 56 -13.10 6.07 6.88
CA ILE A 56 -12.78 4.74 6.38
C ILE A 56 -12.02 3.94 7.45
N GLU A 57 -12.06 2.62 7.33
CA GLU A 57 -11.18 1.73 8.09
C GLU A 57 -9.83 1.57 7.38
N ILE A 58 -8.74 1.45 8.15
CA ILE A 58 -7.37 1.45 7.63
C ILE A 58 -6.57 0.32 8.25
N LEU A 59 -6.00 -0.54 7.40
CA LEU A 59 -4.95 -1.48 7.76
C LEU A 59 -3.61 -0.89 7.30
N GLY A 60 -2.86 -0.35 8.24
CA GLY A 60 -1.54 0.25 7.99
C GLY A 60 -0.40 -0.71 8.32
N ASN A 61 0.81 -0.38 7.85
CA ASN A 61 2.02 -1.16 8.05
C ASN A 61 1.79 -2.66 7.77
N TYR A 62 1.22 -2.97 6.60
CA TYR A 62 0.94 -4.36 6.19
C TYR A 62 0.07 -5.15 7.17
N GLY A 63 -0.82 -4.46 7.93
CA GLY A 63 -1.75 -5.06 8.88
C GLY A 63 -1.29 -5.06 10.34
N MET A 64 -0.10 -4.55 10.65
CA MET A 64 0.33 -4.37 12.04
C MET A 64 -0.40 -3.21 12.72
N GLN A 65 -0.97 -2.29 11.96
CA GLN A 65 -1.88 -1.28 12.50
C GLN A 65 -3.30 -1.46 11.93
N TYR A 66 -4.31 -1.25 12.78
CA TYR A 66 -5.70 -1.14 12.38
C TYR A 66 -6.29 0.11 13.02
N ALA A 67 -6.92 0.94 12.21
CA ALA A 67 -7.52 2.19 12.63
C ALA A 67 -8.86 2.43 11.94
N ARG A 68 -9.60 3.40 12.44
CA ARG A 68 -10.82 3.93 11.82
C ARG A 68 -10.77 5.45 11.86
N VAL A 69 -11.18 6.07 10.76
CA VAL A 69 -11.50 7.49 10.69
C VAL A 69 -13.00 7.64 10.84
N SER A 70 -13.44 8.49 11.79
CA SER A 70 -14.86 8.77 12.02
C SER A 70 -15.43 9.74 10.97
N GLU A 71 -16.76 9.91 10.93
CA GLU A 71 -17.43 10.90 10.09
C GLU A 71 -17.00 12.35 10.39
N THR A 72 -16.48 12.60 11.60
CA THR A 72 -15.91 13.89 11.99
C THR A 72 -14.44 14.07 11.65
N GLY A 73 -13.83 13.05 10.97
CA GLY A 73 -12.41 13.08 10.59
C GLY A 73 -11.44 12.71 11.73
N GLU A 74 -11.91 12.18 12.84
CA GLU A 74 -11.06 11.74 13.95
C GLU A 74 -10.46 10.36 13.65
N LEU A 75 -9.13 10.25 13.65
CA LEU A 75 -8.42 8.97 13.53
C LEU A 75 -8.29 8.29 14.90
N ARG A 76 -8.77 7.05 14.99
CA ARG A 76 -8.62 6.21 16.18
C ARG A 76 -7.86 4.93 15.84
N ILE A 77 -6.70 4.73 16.46
CA ILE A 77 -5.96 3.46 16.37
C ILE A 77 -6.68 2.43 17.26
N LEU A 78 -7.11 1.33 16.68
CA LEU A 78 -7.85 0.24 17.34
C LEU A 78 -6.94 -0.94 17.70
N ARG A 79 -5.86 -1.15 16.93
CA ARG A 79 -4.84 -2.15 17.18
C ARG A 79 -3.50 -1.66 16.63
N GLU A 80 -2.45 -1.89 17.41
CA GLU A 80 -1.07 -1.67 16.99
C GLU A 80 -0.22 -2.84 17.47
N GLU A 81 0.53 -3.42 16.56
CA GLU A 81 1.47 -4.51 16.80
C GLU A 81 2.87 -4.03 16.40
N CYS A 82 3.87 -4.48 17.12
CA CYS A 82 5.26 -4.17 16.84
C CYS A 82 6.09 -5.46 16.84
N VAL A 83 6.77 -5.71 15.74
CA VAL A 83 7.76 -6.78 15.64
C VAL A 83 9.12 -6.14 15.87
N PRO A 84 9.92 -6.62 16.83
CA PRO A 84 11.28 -6.11 17.03
C PRO A 84 12.10 -6.23 15.75
N CYS A 85 12.82 -5.17 15.38
CA CYS A 85 13.75 -5.22 14.26
C CYS A 85 15.13 -4.68 14.66
N ASP A 86 16.19 -5.35 14.16
CA ASP A 86 17.56 -4.93 14.38
C ASP A 86 17.97 -3.88 13.34
N HIS A 87 17.84 -2.60 13.70
CA HIS A 87 18.17 -1.48 12.82
C HIS A 87 19.62 -1.54 12.33
N LYS A 88 20.57 -1.92 13.21
CA LYS A 88 22.00 -1.97 12.84
C LYS A 88 22.27 -3.07 11.81
N LYS A 89 21.71 -4.26 12.03
CA LYS A 89 21.82 -5.39 11.10
C LYS A 89 21.19 -5.06 9.74
N ILE A 90 20.00 -4.48 9.75
CA ILE A 90 19.29 -4.10 8.52
C ILE A 90 20.10 -3.04 7.75
N THR A 91 20.54 -1.98 8.41
CA THR A 91 21.36 -0.93 7.76
C THR A 91 22.64 -1.50 7.18
N ALA A 92 23.38 -2.32 7.94
CA ALA A 92 24.60 -2.95 7.44
C ALA A 92 24.34 -3.84 6.20
N THR A 93 23.24 -4.59 6.20
CA THR A 93 22.83 -5.42 5.05
C THR A 93 22.48 -4.55 3.85
N VAL A 94 21.71 -3.46 4.03
CA VAL A 94 21.40 -2.49 2.98
C VAL A 94 22.66 -1.89 2.40
N ASP A 95 23.66 -1.52 3.22
CA ASP A 95 24.93 -0.93 2.76
C ASP A 95 25.76 -1.93 1.94
N VAL A 96 25.72 -3.22 2.26
CA VAL A 96 26.32 -4.27 1.43
C VAL A 96 25.62 -4.35 0.07
N LEU A 97 24.29 -4.39 0.05
CA LEU A 97 23.51 -4.43 -1.18
C LEU A 97 23.72 -3.17 -2.03
N ARG A 98 23.81 -1.98 -1.42
CA ARG A 98 24.12 -0.73 -2.13
C ARG A 98 25.43 -0.81 -2.89
N ARG A 99 26.50 -1.27 -2.24
CA ARG A 99 27.81 -1.45 -2.89
C ARG A 99 27.73 -2.46 -4.02
N ARG A 100 27.08 -3.59 -3.78
CA ARG A 100 26.92 -4.66 -4.78
C ARG A 100 26.16 -4.23 -6.02
N PHE A 101 25.09 -3.42 -5.84
CA PHE A 101 24.22 -2.94 -6.94
C PHE A 101 24.70 -1.62 -7.57
N GLY A 102 25.78 -1.04 -7.05
CA GLY A 102 26.26 0.25 -7.53
C GLY A 102 25.43 1.46 -7.08
N PHE A 103 24.59 1.33 -6.05
CA PHE A 103 23.78 2.43 -5.50
C PHE A 103 24.52 3.16 -4.38
N THR A 104 25.77 3.55 -4.62
CA THR A 104 26.63 4.19 -3.63
C THR A 104 26.38 5.69 -3.47
N SER A 105 25.78 6.33 -4.46
CA SER A 105 25.37 7.74 -4.38
C SER A 105 23.90 7.82 -3.97
N TYR A 106 23.62 8.34 -2.76
CA TYR A 106 22.27 8.55 -2.23
C TYR A 106 22.26 9.74 -1.28
N ARG A 107 21.05 10.28 -0.99
CA ARG A 107 20.87 11.43 -0.10
C ARG A 107 20.05 11.04 1.12
N GLY A 108 20.46 11.57 2.30
CA GLY A 108 19.85 11.22 3.58
C GLY A 108 20.23 9.84 4.06
N ASP A 109 19.30 9.15 4.74
CA ASP A 109 19.56 7.86 5.35
C ASP A 109 19.55 6.70 4.36
N SER A 110 20.38 5.68 4.64
CA SER A 110 20.51 4.44 3.88
C SER A 110 19.27 3.54 4.03
N ALA A 111 18.63 3.56 5.19
CA ALA A 111 17.41 2.81 5.47
C ALA A 111 16.44 3.68 6.30
N LEU A 112 15.14 3.41 6.14
CA LEU A 112 14.08 4.03 6.93
C LEU A 112 13.40 2.94 7.77
N PHE A 113 13.09 3.25 9.04
CA PHE A 113 12.45 2.32 9.97
C PHE A 113 11.10 2.84 10.46
N PHE A 114 10.16 1.92 10.63
CA PHE A 114 8.82 2.21 11.15
C PHE A 114 8.63 1.56 12.52
N ARG A 115 7.78 2.13 13.35
CA ARG A 115 7.52 1.62 14.72
C ARG A 115 7.09 0.17 14.77
N SER A 116 6.35 -0.28 13.77
CA SER A 116 5.82 -1.65 13.69
C SER A 116 6.87 -2.72 13.34
N GLY A 117 8.12 -2.36 13.08
CA GLY A 117 9.18 -3.29 12.69
C GLY A 117 9.37 -3.43 11.17
N CYS A 118 8.59 -2.73 10.36
CA CYS A 118 8.87 -2.56 8.94
C CYS A 118 10.12 -1.70 8.74
N ALA A 119 10.83 -1.97 7.63
CA ALA A 119 11.92 -1.14 7.16
C ALA A 119 11.77 -0.85 5.67
N CYS A 120 12.47 0.16 5.20
CA CYS A 120 12.52 0.50 3.79
C CYS A 120 13.97 0.72 3.37
N PHE A 121 14.34 0.13 2.23
CA PHE A 121 15.60 0.40 1.55
C PHE A 121 15.33 1.40 0.41
N PRO A 122 15.46 2.71 0.65
CA PRO A 122 15.27 3.74 -0.37
C PRO A 122 16.52 3.79 -1.25
N VAL A 123 16.47 3.32 -2.49
CA VAL A 123 17.65 3.20 -3.37
C VAL A 123 18.35 4.54 -3.56
N LEU A 124 17.60 5.63 -3.72
CA LEU A 124 18.12 6.99 -3.85
C LEU A 124 18.33 7.71 -2.50
N GLY A 125 18.07 7.01 -1.38
CA GLY A 125 18.07 7.59 -0.04
C GLY A 125 16.73 8.26 0.32
N THR A 126 16.62 8.68 1.59
CA THR A 126 15.36 9.23 2.14
C THR A 126 15.03 10.63 1.61
N GLU A 127 16.04 11.43 1.23
CA GLU A 127 15.91 12.84 0.84
C GLU A 127 15.86 13.08 -0.68
N ALA A 128 15.82 12.03 -1.51
CA ALA A 128 15.61 12.21 -2.95
C ALA A 128 14.22 12.84 -3.23
N THR A 129 14.14 13.73 -4.21
CA THR A 129 12.89 14.40 -4.60
C THR A 129 11.90 13.41 -5.22
N LEU A 130 10.60 13.77 -5.27
CA LEU A 130 9.60 12.95 -5.93
C LEU A 130 9.92 12.75 -7.41
N GLU A 131 10.37 13.81 -8.11
CA GLU A 131 10.75 13.75 -9.52
C GLU A 131 11.88 12.74 -9.76
N GLU A 132 12.96 12.81 -8.98
CA GLU A 132 14.07 11.86 -9.06
C GLU A 132 13.61 10.43 -8.81
N LYS A 133 12.73 10.20 -7.81
CA LYS A 133 12.19 8.89 -7.50
C LYS A 133 11.35 8.32 -8.64
N LEU A 134 10.51 9.15 -9.27
CA LEU A 134 9.67 8.72 -10.40
C LEU A 134 10.50 8.46 -11.67
N ALA A 135 11.57 9.24 -11.90
CA ALA A 135 12.45 9.08 -13.06
C ALA A 135 13.40 7.87 -12.94
N PHE A 136 13.69 7.41 -11.71
CA PHE A 136 14.71 6.39 -11.46
C PHE A 136 14.39 5.02 -12.07
N ASP A 137 13.17 4.55 -11.89
CA ASP A 137 12.74 3.20 -12.28
C ASP A 137 11.21 3.19 -12.50
N PRO A 138 10.74 3.88 -13.57
CA PRO A 138 9.32 4.17 -13.77
C PRO A 138 8.48 2.90 -14.01
N ASP A 139 9.06 1.86 -14.63
CA ASP A 139 8.43 0.55 -14.89
C ASP A 139 8.76 -0.51 -13.84
N ARG A 140 9.53 -0.13 -12.81
CA ARG A 140 10.00 -1.00 -11.72
C ARG A 140 10.91 -2.16 -12.16
N SER A 141 11.34 -2.22 -13.43
CA SER A 141 12.10 -3.34 -14.00
C SER A 141 13.46 -3.50 -13.34
N ARG A 142 14.17 -2.41 -13.06
CA ARG A 142 15.49 -2.42 -12.42
C ARG A 142 15.42 -3.05 -11.02
N ARG A 143 14.47 -2.63 -10.20
CA ARG A 143 14.30 -3.17 -8.85
C ARG A 143 13.75 -4.60 -8.88
N ARG A 144 12.87 -4.93 -9.80
CA ARG A 144 12.39 -6.32 -9.97
C ARG A 144 13.53 -7.28 -10.31
N ALA A 145 14.47 -6.88 -11.16
CA ALA A 145 15.65 -7.68 -11.46
C ALA A 145 16.55 -7.96 -10.24
N LEU A 146 16.58 -7.04 -9.27
CA LEU A 146 17.38 -7.17 -8.04
C LEU A 146 16.62 -7.83 -6.88
N LEU A 147 15.31 -7.98 -7.00
CA LEU A 147 14.45 -8.48 -5.92
C LEU A 147 14.86 -9.84 -5.36
N PRO A 148 15.27 -10.84 -6.17
CA PRO A 148 15.71 -12.13 -5.64
C PRO A 148 16.90 -12.01 -4.68
N GLU A 149 17.87 -11.13 -4.97
CA GLU A 149 19.03 -10.92 -4.12
C GLU A 149 18.67 -10.17 -2.84
N VAL A 150 17.77 -9.18 -2.93
CA VAL A 150 17.28 -8.48 -1.73
C VAL A 150 16.48 -9.44 -0.85
N ARG A 151 15.64 -10.29 -1.41
CA ARG A 151 14.90 -11.34 -0.66
C ARG A 151 15.85 -12.31 0.04
N ALA A 152 16.91 -12.75 -0.64
CA ALA A 152 17.91 -13.64 -0.04
C ALA A 152 18.65 -12.99 1.13
N ALA A 153 18.86 -11.68 1.10
CA ALA A 153 19.51 -10.93 2.17
C ALA A 153 18.63 -10.71 3.41
N PHE A 154 17.29 -10.80 3.24
CA PHE A 154 16.29 -10.56 4.29
C PHE A 154 15.29 -11.73 4.43
N PRO A 155 15.74 -12.93 4.83
CA PRO A 155 14.90 -14.13 4.86
C PRO A 155 13.71 -14.05 5.84
N ASP A 156 13.85 -13.24 6.90
CA ASP A 156 12.80 -13.04 7.92
C ASP A 156 11.73 -12.02 7.50
N TYR A 157 11.88 -11.42 6.31
CA TYR A 157 10.99 -10.38 5.80
C TYR A 157 10.29 -10.80 4.51
N GLU A 158 9.10 -10.30 4.31
CA GLU A 158 8.52 -10.14 2.97
C GLU A 158 9.16 -8.89 2.34
N VAL A 159 9.66 -9.03 1.12
CA VAL A 159 10.30 -7.93 0.40
C VAL A 159 9.51 -7.59 -0.83
N PHE A 160 9.12 -6.32 -0.94
CA PHE A 160 8.37 -5.78 -2.06
C PHE A 160 9.16 -4.69 -2.78
N VAL A 161 8.91 -4.54 -4.06
CA VAL A 161 9.32 -3.38 -4.84
C VAL A 161 8.37 -2.24 -4.46
N GLY A 162 8.74 -1.48 -3.43
CA GLY A 162 7.89 -0.48 -2.81
C GLY A 162 8.01 0.90 -3.45
N GLY A 163 6.93 1.66 -3.41
CA GLY A 163 6.93 3.04 -3.85
C GLY A 163 7.58 3.29 -5.22
N ALA A 164 8.11 4.50 -5.43
CA ALA A 164 8.74 4.88 -6.70
C ALA A 164 10.22 4.46 -6.82
N SER A 165 10.95 4.22 -5.69
CA SER A 165 12.39 3.97 -5.73
C SER A 165 12.92 3.17 -4.53
N SER A 166 12.11 2.34 -3.90
CA SER A 166 12.51 1.59 -2.70
C SER A 166 12.21 0.11 -2.78
N PHE A 167 12.81 -0.65 -1.86
CA PHE A 167 12.32 -1.94 -1.43
C PHE A 167 11.73 -1.80 -0.04
N ASP A 168 10.53 -2.35 0.16
CA ASP A 168 9.87 -2.38 1.45
C ASP A 168 10.10 -3.74 2.09
N LEU A 169 10.47 -3.73 3.36
CA LEU A 169 10.72 -4.90 4.19
C LEU A 169 9.62 -4.97 5.24
N SER A 170 8.77 -5.98 5.17
CA SER A 170 7.75 -6.24 6.17
C SER A 170 8.07 -7.54 6.91
N PRO A 171 8.10 -7.56 8.25
CA PRO A 171 8.39 -8.81 8.97
C PRO A 171 7.33 -9.87 8.63
N ARG A 172 7.76 -11.12 8.43
CA ARG A 172 6.81 -12.20 8.17
C ARG A 172 5.92 -12.46 9.38
N PRO A 173 4.60 -12.74 9.21
CA PRO A 173 3.90 -12.99 7.92
C PRO A 173 3.18 -11.76 7.36
N TYR A 174 3.50 -10.55 7.82
CA TYR A 174 2.75 -9.34 7.51
C TYR A 174 2.93 -8.92 6.05
N ASN A 175 1.82 -8.91 5.31
CA ASN A 175 1.67 -8.39 3.95
C ASN A 175 0.20 -8.00 3.74
N LYS A 176 -0.13 -7.41 2.58
CA LYS A 176 -1.50 -6.95 2.34
C LYS A 176 -2.54 -8.06 2.36
N TYR A 177 -2.21 -9.26 1.89
CA TYR A 177 -3.12 -10.40 1.95
C TYR A 177 -3.35 -10.87 3.40
N TYR A 178 -2.28 -11.02 4.17
CA TYR A 178 -2.39 -11.38 5.59
C TYR A 178 -3.26 -10.38 6.36
N ALA A 179 -3.04 -9.08 6.11
CA ALA A 179 -3.83 -8.00 6.70
C ALA A 179 -5.32 -8.13 6.36
N LEU A 180 -5.63 -8.27 5.07
CA LEU A 180 -6.99 -8.42 4.55
C LEU A 180 -7.67 -9.69 5.08
N ALA A 181 -7.02 -10.83 5.00
CA ALA A 181 -7.55 -12.11 5.45
C ALA A 181 -7.84 -12.10 6.96
N ARG A 182 -6.94 -11.53 7.76
CA ARG A 182 -7.16 -11.34 9.20
C ARG A 182 -8.37 -10.44 9.46
N PHE A 183 -8.44 -9.29 8.79
CA PHE A 183 -9.59 -8.39 8.91
C PHE A 183 -10.91 -9.08 8.56
N CYS A 184 -10.95 -9.80 7.45
CA CYS A 184 -12.14 -10.54 7.01
C CYS A 184 -12.57 -11.57 8.05
N ARG A 185 -11.65 -12.38 8.55
CA ARG A 185 -11.92 -13.36 9.62
C ARG A 185 -12.46 -12.69 10.88
N ASP A 186 -11.81 -11.63 11.35
CA ASP A 186 -12.16 -10.93 12.59
C ASP A 186 -13.52 -10.21 12.48
N ASN A 187 -14.00 -9.92 11.26
CA ASN A 187 -15.26 -9.23 10.97
C ASN A 187 -16.34 -10.13 10.33
N GLY A 188 -16.12 -11.44 10.20
CA GLY A 188 -17.10 -12.34 9.60
C GLY A 188 -17.40 -12.08 8.13
N VAL A 189 -16.43 -11.55 7.37
CA VAL A 189 -16.52 -11.30 5.91
C VAL A 189 -15.82 -12.45 5.18
N ALA A 190 -16.52 -13.09 4.24
CA ALA A 190 -15.87 -14.08 3.38
C ALA A 190 -14.96 -13.38 2.36
N LEU A 191 -13.79 -13.96 2.07
CA LEU A 191 -12.88 -13.40 1.04
C LEU A 191 -13.54 -13.35 -0.35
N SER A 192 -14.49 -14.25 -0.64
CA SER A 192 -15.31 -14.19 -1.86
C SER A 192 -16.30 -13.01 -1.93
N ASP A 193 -16.50 -12.31 -0.82
CA ASP A 193 -17.32 -11.09 -0.75
C ASP A 193 -16.48 -9.81 -0.86
N VAL A 194 -15.16 -9.93 -1.12
CA VAL A 194 -14.22 -8.83 -1.19
C VAL A 194 -13.87 -8.53 -2.64
N LEU A 195 -13.91 -7.26 -3.03
CA LEU A 195 -13.23 -6.72 -4.19
C LEU A 195 -12.00 -5.96 -3.72
N TYR A 196 -10.83 -6.32 -4.23
CA TYR A 196 -9.60 -5.56 -4.00
C TYR A 196 -9.25 -4.69 -5.20
N VAL A 197 -8.86 -3.47 -4.95
CA VAL A 197 -8.47 -2.48 -5.96
C VAL A 197 -7.05 -2.03 -5.68
N GLY A 198 -6.13 -2.25 -6.64
CA GLY A 198 -4.71 -1.98 -6.46
C GLY A 198 -3.99 -1.70 -7.79
N ASP A 199 -2.74 -1.23 -7.72
CA ASP A 199 -1.95 -0.86 -8.91
C ASP A 199 -0.83 -1.85 -9.24
N ASP A 200 -0.39 -2.68 -8.28
CA ASP A 200 0.81 -3.52 -8.45
C ASP A 200 0.60 -5.01 -8.11
N PRO A 201 -0.23 -5.74 -8.91
CA PRO A 201 -0.43 -7.18 -8.74
C PRO A 201 0.73 -8.03 -9.30
N GLY A 202 1.68 -7.41 -10.00
CA GLY A 202 2.80 -8.09 -10.67
C GLY A 202 3.85 -8.62 -9.70
N GLU A 203 4.82 -9.37 -10.23
CA GLU A 203 5.88 -9.98 -9.43
C GLU A 203 6.63 -8.94 -8.59
N GLY A 204 6.70 -9.21 -7.30
CA GLY A 204 7.36 -8.32 -6.33
C GLY A 204 6.54 -7.09 -5.94
N GLY A 205 5.37 -6.88 -6.52
CA GLY A 205 4.45 -5.83 -6.10
C GLY A 205 3.83 -6.12 -4.73
N ASN A 206 3.45 -5.08 -4.01
CA ASN A 206 2.89 -5.26 -2.66
C ASN A 206 1.43 -5.71 -2.68
N ASP A 207 0.73 -5.62 -3.84
CA ASP A 207 -0.61 -6.19 -4.06
C ASP A 207 -0.56 -7.64 -4.57
N GLN A 208 0.61 -8.12 -5.04
CA GLN A 208 0.78 -9.47 -5.53
C GLN A 208 0.25 -10.54 -4.58
N PRO A 209 0.48 -10.48 -3.24
CA PRO A 209 -0.05 -11.49 -2.33
C PRO A 209 -1.58 -11.60 -2.35
N VAL A 210 -2.30 -10.49 -2.51
CA VAL A 210 -3.78 -10.47 -2.61
C VAL A 210 -4.24 -11.07 -3.93
N TYR A 211 -3.61 -10.63 -5.04
CA TYR A 211 -3.91 -11.13 -6.37
C TYR A 211 -3.65 -12.64 -6.50
N SER A 212 -2.49 -13.10 -6.01
CA SER A 212 -2.10 -14.52 -6.05
C SER A 212 -2.96 -15.43 -5.17
N ALA A 213 -3.61 -14.86 -4.15
CA ALA A 213 -4.56 -15.59 -3.31
C ALA A 213 -5.95 -15.77 -3.96
N GLY A 214 -6.17 -15.24 -5.16
CA GLY A 214 -7.43 -15.38 -5.90
C GLY A 214 -8.57 -14.51 -5.38
N VAL A 215 -8.28 -13.44 -4.64
CA VAL A 215 -9.28 -12.42 -4.29
C VAL A 215 -9.69 -11.69 -5.57
N GLU A 216 -10.99 -11.39 -5.73
CA GLU A 216 -11.47 -10.60 -6.87
C GLU A 216 -10.71 -9.26 -6.93
N PHE A 217 -10.09 -8.95 -8.07
CA PHE A 217 -9.11 -7.88 -8.18
C PHE A 217 -9.38 -6.97 -9.38
N VAL A 218 -9.39 -5.65 -9.16
CA VAL A 218 -9.39 -4.64 -10.21
C VAL A 218 -8.06 -3.90 -10.21
N SER A 219 -7.33 -3.97 -11.33
CA SER A 219 -6.07 -3.24 -11.49
C SER A 219 -6.31 -1.82 -11.96
N ILE A 220 -5.66 -0.87 -11.28
CA ILE A 220 -5.65 0.55 -11.61
C ILE A 220 -4.28 0.91 -12.19
N ASP A 221 -4.26 1.41 -13.39
CA ASP A 221 -3.08 1.91 -14.11
C ASP A 221 -2.93 3.44 -14.01
N ASP A 222 -4.02 4.13 -13.72
CA ASP A 222 -4.09 5.57 -13.54
C ASP A 222 -5.17 5.90 -12.50
N TYR A 223 -4.76 6.36 -11.33
CA TYR A 223 -5.64 6.71 -10.22
C TYR A 223 -6.74 7.73 -10.60
N ARG A 224 -6.52 8.54 -11.65
CA ARG A 224 -7.50 9.51 -12.16
C ARG A 224 -8.69 8.85 -12.85
N LYS A 225 -8.49 7.62 -13.32
CA LYS A 225 -9.53 6.79 -13.97
C LYS A 225 -10.25 5.86 -13.01
N LEU A 226 -10.00 5.97 -11.71
CA LEU A 226 -10.66 5.14 -10.71
C LEU A 226 -12.20 5.14 -10.84
N PRO A 227 -12.89 6.30 -10.96
CA PRO A 227 -14.35 6.31 -11.11
C PRO A 227 -14.84 5.60 -12.38
N GLU A 228 -14.09 5.72 -13.48
CA GLU A 228 -14.42 5.04 -14.73
C GLU A 228 -14.27 3.52 -14.60
N LYS A 229 -13.13 3.08 -14.06
CA LYS A 229 -12.82 1.65 -13.86
C LYS A 229 -13.80 0.94 -12.93
N LEU A 230 -14.35 1.65 -11.95
CA LEU A 230 -15.27 1.11 -10.95
C LEU A 230 -16.73 1.53 -11.15
N ALA A 231 -17.06 2.13 -12.30
CA ALA A 231 -18.42 2.61 -12.59
C ALA A 231 -19.50 1.50 -12.48
N PHE A 232 -19.12 0.23 -12.74
CA PHE A 232 -20.02 -0.94 -12.62
C PHE A 232 -20.52 -1.19 -11.19
N LEU A 233 -19.90 -0.59 -10.19
CA LEU A 233 -20.32 -0.68 -8.79
C LEU A 233 -21.49 0.26 -8.43
N LEU A 234 -21.73 1.24 -9.26
CA LEU A 234 -22.82 2.19 -9.08
C LEU A 234 -24.03 1.79 -9.94
N PRO A 235 -25.26 2.11 -9.52
CA PRO A 235 -26.44 1.90 -10.37
C PRO A 235 -26.28 2.70 -11.65
N LEU A 236 -26.76 2.15 -12.76
CA LEU A 236 -26.93 2.92 -13.97
C LEU A 236 -27.77 4.16 -13.64
N PRO A 237 -27.43 5.34 -14.17
CA PRO A 237 -28.27 6.52 -14.02
C PRO A 237 -29.67 6.11 -14.52
N THR A 238 -30.66 6.19 -13.63
CA THR A 238 -32.07 6.00 -14.02
C THR A 238 -32.34 7.03 -15.07
N GLY A 239 -32.46 6.59 -16.32
CA GLY A 239 -32.72 7.47 -17.45
C GLY A 239 -33.86 8.38 -17.10
N SER A 240 -33.68 9.69 -17.27
CA SER A 240 -34.79 10.62 -17.34
C SER A 240 -35.70 10.07 -18.42
N ALA A 241 -36.84 9.52 -18.02
CA ALA A 241 -37.91 9.24 -18.97
C ALA A 241 -38.22 10.56 -19.69
N ILE A 242 -37.99 10.55 -20.99
CA ILE A 242 -38.36 11.63 -21.91
C ILE A 242 -39.87 11.73 -21.95
#